data_bfeddc7fbea97bd6416c4cb7680aa094
#
_entry.id   bfeddc7fbea97bd6416c4cb7680aa094
#
_cell.length_a   1.000
_cell.length_b   1.000
_cell.length_c   1.000
_cell.angle_alpha   90.00
_cell.angle_beta   90.00
_cell.angle_gamma   90.00
#
_symmetry.space_group_name_H-M   'P 1'
#
loop_
_entity.id
_entity.type
_entity.pdbx_description
1 polymer ?
#
loop_
_entity_poly.entity_id
_entity_poly.type
_entity_poly.pdbx_seq_one_letter_code
_entity_poly.pdbx_strand_id
1 'polypeptide(L)'
;MAEHNYDSSYRDFSWPRPERFNFARDVVDKWAERDPDKLALFWVDDQGAEERRTFADISAASCRVANLLQNAGVRPGDYVVMILGRQMAWWEVFTAALRMGAVISPGTAQLSAQDIAYRVNAAKATCIVTDSANAAKVDQIVEQCPSLTVRVVVDGARDGWLDYGEAVAQQSAQFTAVDSSADDEAMCYFTSGTTGYPKMCLHSHSYGLAHQTTGKYWLDLTPDDLHWNCSDTGWAKAAWSSYFGPWYQGAAMFVHHTQGFSARRTLELLERYPVTTFCGAPTIYRMFVLEELADFGFGTLRHCVGAGEPLNPEIIETWQRATGITIRDGYGQTETVLLCGNYPGMESRYGSMGKPAPGIDLQVVDDNGEILAPGLEGDLAVRVRPSPPQGLFLGYKGEAEKTAESFRGDWYITGDRAHVDEDGYYWFVSRADDVILSAGYRIGPFEVESALIEHPAVAESAVVSSPDEQRGEVVKAFVVVAPGFEAGDALAKTLQDHVKSVTAPYKYPRRIEFVEELPKTVSGKIRRVELREQEWQQS
;
A
#
# COMPACT_ATOMS: atom_id res chain seq x y z
N MET A 1 -16.48 -13.58 17.21
CA MET A 1 -15.92 -12.25 16.93
C MET A 1 -15.76 -11.55 18.26
N ALA A 2 -14.54 -11.12 18.60
CA ALA A 2 -14.40 -10.22 19.74
C ALA A 2 -15.11 -8.91 19.34
N GLU A 3 -16.12 -8.50 20.11
CA GLU A 3 -16.74 -7.18 19.95
C GLU A 3 -15.66 -6.14 20.29
N HIS A 4 -14.90 -5.71 19.28
CA HIS A 4 -14.00 -4.60 19.43
C HIS A 4 -14.84 -3.31 19.52
N ASN A 5 -14.93 -2.75 20.71
CA ASN A 5 -15.44 -1.39 20.87
C ASN A 5 -14.31 -0.44 20.47
N TYR A 6 -14.48 0.31 19.39
CA TYR A 6 -13.48 1.25 18.88
C TYR A 6 -13.02 2.23 19.94
N ASP A 7 -13.97 2.87 20.66
CA ASP A 7 -13.65 3.95 21.61
C ASP A 7 -12.77 3.45 22.77
N SER A 8 -13.03 2.24 23.28
CA SER A 8 -12.18 1.64 24.30
C SER A 8 -10.83 1.23 23.73
N SER A 9 -10.81 0.62 22.53
CA SER A 9 -9.56 0.22 21.87
C SER A 9 -8.65 1.42 21.58
N TYR A 10 -9.23 2.54 21.13
CA TYR A 10 -8.46 3.76 20.87
C TYR A 10 -7.95 4.40 22.15
N ARG A 11 -8.80 4.57 23.16
CA ARG A 11 -8.45 5.24 24.41
C ARG A 11 -7.42 4.47 25.26
N ASP A 12 -7.56 3.15 25.33
CA ASP A 12 -6.81 2.31 26.25
C ASP A 12 -5.49 1.78 25.61
N PHE A 13 -5.26 2.07 24.31
CA PHE A 13 -4.07 1.64 23.61
C PHE A 13 -2.86 2.52 23.97
N SER A 14 -1.73 1.85 24.20
CA SER A 14 -0.42 2.50 24.30
C SER A 14 0.62 1.71 23.52
N TRP A 15 1.50 2.42 22.82
CA TRP A 15 2.56 1.79 22.06
C TRP A 15 3.57 1.07 22.96
N PRO A 16 3.83 -0.23 22.76
CA PRO A 16 5.03 -0.84 23.33
C PRO A 16 6.28 -0.20 22.69
N ARG A 17 7.28 0.11 23.50
CA ARG A 17 8.52 0.74 23.04
C ARG A 17 9.73 -0.05 23.55
N PRO A 18 9.96 -1.26 23.00
CA PRO A 18 11.14 -2.04 23.36
C PRO A 18 12.40 -1.34 22.81
N GLU A 19 13.50 -1.41 23.55
CA GLU A 19 14.81 -0.93 23.07
C GLU A 19 15.34 -1.80 21.92
N ARG A 20 15.02 -3.09 21.97
CA ARG A 20 15.46 -4.11 21.02
C ARG A 20 14.27 -4.80 20.40
N PHE A 21 14.24 -4.86 19.08
CA PHE A 21 13.21 -5.57 18.34
C PHE A 21 13.73 -6.06 16.99
N ASN A 22 13.46 -7.34 16.70
CA ASN A 22 13.73 -7.96 15.41
C ASN A 22 12.53 -8.84 15.03
N PHE A 23 11.81 -8.47 14.00
CA PHE A 23 10.55 -9.15 13.63
C PHE A 23 10.73 -10.66 13.39
N ALA A 24 11.86 -11.06 12.81
CA ALA A 24 12.15 -12.49 12.61
C ALA A 24 12.23 -13.24 13.94
N ARG A 25 12.98 -12.69 14.92
CA ARG A 25 13.14 -13.30 16.25
C ARG A 25 11.88 -13.18 17.10
N ASP A 26 11.31 -11.97 17.16
CA ASP A 26 10.31 -11.64 18.17
C ASP A 26 8.88 -11.96 17.73
N VAL A 27 8.68 -12.28 16.43
CA VAL A 27 7.37 -12.66 15.89
C VAL A 27 7.45 -14.02 15.20
N VAL A 28 8.26 -14.17 14.14
CA VAL A 28 8.28 -15.41 13.33
C VAL A 28 8.77 -16.59 14.17
N ASP A 29 9.90 -16.45 14.85
CA ASP A 29 10.46 -17.52 15.69
C ASP A 29 9.55 -17.83 16.89
N LYS A 30 8.89 -16.82 17.46
CA LYS A 30 7.94 -17.02 18.58
C LYS A 30 6.71 -17.83 18.17
N TRP A 31 6.18 -17.61 16.97
CA TRP A 31 5.11 -18.44 16.45
C TRP A 31 5.60 -19.87 16.16
N ALA A 32 6.80 -20.01 15.58
CA ALA A 32 7.43 -21.31 15.32
C ALA A 32 7.69 -22.11 16.61
N GLU A 33 8.14 -21.44 17.68
CA GLU A 33 8.34 -22.06 19.00
C GLU A 33 7.02 -22.46 19.67
N ARG A 34 6.00 -21.61 19.56
CA ARG A 34 4.69 -21.81 20.19
C ARG A 34 3.89 -22.93 19.55
N ASP A 35 3.92 -23.01 18.22
CA ASP A 35 3.16 -23.99 17.43
C ASP A 35 3.94 -24.25 16.12
N PRO A 36 4.81 -25.27 16.09
CA PRO A 36 5.65 -25.57 14.92
C PRO A 36 4.85 -25.93 13.65
N ASP A 37 3.64 -26.43 13.81
CA ASP A 37 2.77 -26.84 12.70
C ASP A 37 1.86 -25.69 12.20
N LYS A 38 1.93 -24.53 12.85
CA LYS A 38 1.10 -23.39 12.50
C LYS A 38 1.41 -22.87 11.11
N LEU A 39 0.37 -22.87 10.27
CA LEU A 39 0.46 -22.36 8.91
C LEU A 39 0.84 -20.87 8.92
N ALA A 40 1.86 -20.50 8.14
CA ALA A 40 2.26 -19.14 7.88
C ALA A 40 1.89 -18.70 6.46
N LEU A 41 1.99 -19.62 5.49
CA LEU A 41 1.80 -19.29 4.07
C LEU A 41 1.14 -20.45 3.34
N PHE A 42 0.09 -20.15 2.56
CA PHE A 42 -0.55 -21.05 1.61
C PHE A 42 -0.46 -20.42 0.21
N TRP A 43 0.45 -20.92 -0.59
CA TRP A 43 0.75 -20.43 -1.92
C TRP A 43 0.10 -21.30 -3.00
N VAL A 44 -0.44 -20.65 -4.03
CA VAL A 44 -1.00 -21.32 -5.22
C VAL A 44 -0.56 -20.59 -6.47
N ASP A 45 -0.44 -21.29 -7.61
CA ASP A 45 -0.17 -20.70 -8.91
C ASP A 45 -1.34 -20.84 -9.90
N ASP A 46 -1.16 -20.29 -11.10
CA ASP A 46 -2.14 -20.37 -12.19
C ASP A 46 -2.30 -21.79 -12.75
N GLN A 47 -1.33 -22.70 -12.55
CA GLN A 47 -1.36 -24.10 -12.96
C GLN A 47 -2.06 -24.98 -11.91
N GLY A 48 -2.34 -24.45 -10.73
CA GLY A 48 -2.98 -25.15 -9.63
C GLY A 48 -2.00 -25.92 -8.72
N ALA A 49 -0.70 -25.61 -8.81
CA ALA A 49 0.25 -26.09 -7.81
C ALA A 49 -0.01 -25.39 -6.48
N GLU A 50 0.09 -26.14 -5.39
CA GLU A 50 -0.14 -25.65 -4.03
C GLU A 50 1.07 -25.95 -3.16
N GLU A 51 1.50 -24.97 -2.39
CA GLU A 51 2.54 -25.12 -1.38
C GLU A 51 2.10 -24.50 -0.05
N ARG A 52 2.50 -25.14 1.04
CA ARG A 52 2.24 -24.67 2.41
C ARG A 52 3.54 -24.56 3.17
N ARG A 53 3.67 -23.52 3.96
CA ARG A 53 4.80 -23.32 4.88
C ARG A 53 4.26 -22.96 6.25
N THR A 54 4.80 -23.62 7.27
CA THR A 54 4.57 -23.26 8.66
C THR A 54 5.48 -22.11 9.08
N PHE A 55 5.22 -21.51 10.23
CA PHE A 55 6.17 -20.53 10.81
C PHE A 55 7.54 -21.15 11.07
N ALA A 56 7.58 -22.44 11.43
CA ALA A 56 8.85 -23.17 11.60
C ALA A 56 9.61 -23.30 10.28
N ASP A 57 8.91 -23.57 9.16
CA ASP A 57 9.51 -23.62 7.83
C ASP A 57 10.07 -22.25 7.43
N ILE A 58 9.32 -21.17 7.64
CA ILE A 58 9.77 -19.80 7.34
C ILE A 58 10.97 -19.41 8.22
N SER A 59 10.93 -19.73 9.51
CA SER A 59 12.07 -19.50 10.40
C SER A 59 13.32 -20.20 9.91
N ALA A 60 13.24 -21.51 9.62
CA ALA A 60 14.35 -22.31 9.13
C ALA A 60 14.86 -21.82 7.76
N ALA A 61 13.96 -21.51 6.82
CA ALA A 61 14.32 -20.97 5.51
C ALA A 61 15.02 -19.61 5.63
N SER A 62 14.49 -18.72 6.45
CA SER A 62 15.10 -17.40 6.68
C SER A 62 16.49 -17.48 7.33
N CYS A 63 16.73 -18.47 8.19
CA CYS A 63 18.07 -18.75 8.74
C CYS A 63 19.04 -19.19 7.63
N ARG A 64 18.61 -20.07 6.73
CA ARG A 64 19.42 -20.52 5.58
C ARG A 64 19.75 -19.36 4.65
N VAL A 65 18.74 -18.52 4.33
CA VAL A 65 18.95 -17.33 3.48
C VAL A 65 19.86 -16.32 4.17
N ALA A 66 19.73 -16.08 5.47
CA ALA A 66 20.62 -15.19 6.22
C ALA A 66 22.08 -15.68 6.18
N ASN A 67 22.31 -17.00 6.34
CA ASN A 67 23.63 -17.60 6.19
C ASN A 67 24.17 -17.45 4.76
N LEU A 68 23.35 -17.68 3.73
CA LEU A 68 23.73 -17.47 2.33
C LEU A 68 24.20 -16.04 2.09
N LEU A 69 23.39 -15.06 2.47
CA LEU A 69 23.69 -13.64 2.25
C LEU A 69 24.95 -13.22 3.04
N GLN A 70 25.08 -13.66 4.30
CA GLN A 70 26.27 -13.38 5.10
C GLN A 70 27.54 -13.99 4.51
N ASN A 71 27.48 -15.25 4.05
CA ASN A 71 28.60 -15.93 3.41
C ASN A 71 28.98 -15.30 2.06
N ALA A 72 27.99 -14.75 1.33
CA ALA A 72 28.21 -14.00 0.10
C ALA A 72 28.79 -12.60 0.33
N GLY A 73 28.82 -12.10 1.58
CA GLY A 73 29.45 -10.83 1.91
C GLY A 73 28.52 -9.74 2.41
N VAL A 74 27.20 -9.97 2.48
CA VAL A 74 26.24 -9.01 3.04
C VAL A 74 26.43 -8.90 4.55
N ARG A 75 26.37 -7.68 5.09
CA ARG A 75 26.57 -7.36 6.51
C ARG A 75 25.35 -6.64 7.10
N PRO A 76 25.20 -6.60 8.43
CA PRO A 76 24.21 -5.76 9.07
C PRO A 76 24.36 -4.30 8.60
N GLY A 77 23.22 -3.64 8.28
CA GLY A 77 23.17 -2.29 7.72
C GLY A 77 23.34 -2.19 6.21
N ASP A 78 23.75 -3.27 5.53
CA ASP A 78 23.79 -3.31 4.05
C ASP A 78 22.40 -3.33 3.46
N TYR A 79 22.25 -2.71 2.29
CA TYR A 79 20.98 -2.70 1.56
C TYR A 79 20.86 -3.90 0.64
N VAL A 80 19.73 -4.59 0.77
CA VAL A 80 19.32 -5.71 -0.09
C VAL A 80 18.13 -5.26 -0.93
N VAL A 81 18.31 -5.02 -2.21
CA VAL A 81 17.23 -4.77 -3.15
C VAL A 81 16.57 -6.10 -3.50
N MET A 82 15.25 -6.16 -3.38
CA MET A 82 14.48 -7.37 -3.69
C MET A 82 13.41 -7.07 -4.72
N ILE A 83 13.53 -7.66 -5.91
CA ILE A 83 12.58 -7.48 -7.01
C ILE A 83 11.98 -8.84 -7.34
N LEU A 84 10.95 -9.20 -6.61
CA LEU A 84 10.28 -10.49 -6.71
C LEU A 84 8.76 -10.29 -6.76
N GLY A 85 8.11 -11.06 -7.61
CA GLY A 85 6.67 -11.24 -7.56
C GLY A 85 6.23 -12.06 -6.33
N ARG A 86 5.03 -12.62 -6.38
CA ARG A 86 4.45 -13.42 -5.28
C ARG A 86 5.03 -14.83 -5.22
N GLN A 87 6.35 -14.94 -5.11
CA GLN A 87 7.10 -16.19 -4.97
C GLN A 87 7.43 -16.45 -3.49
N MET A 88 7.57 -17.70 -3.08
CA MET A 88 7.92 -18.09 -1.70
C MET A 88 9.17 -17.36 -1.19
N ALA A 89 10.18 -17.25 -2.03
CA ALA A 89 11.44 -16.58 -1.73
C ALA A 89 11.26 -15.14 -1.24
N TRP A 90 10.16 -14.45 -1.61
CA TRP A 90 9.91 -13.09 -1.14
C TRP A 90 9.81 -13.03 0.38
N TRP A 91 9.04 -13.93 1.00
CA TRP A 91 8.86 -13.99 2.47
C TRP A 91 10.12 -14.48 3.18
N GLU A 92 10.81 -15.45 2.59
CA GLU A 92 12.03 -16.02 3.15
C GLU A 92 13.18 -15.00 3.17
N VAL A 93 13.39 -14.28 2.06
CA VAL A 93 14.42 -13.22 1.92
C VAL A 93 14.08 -12.01 2.79
N PHE A 94 12.80 -11.59 2.82
CA PHE A 94 12.37 -10.46 3.67
C PHE A 94 12.67 -10.76 5.14
N THR A 95 12.29 -11.94 5.61
CA THR A 95 12.55 -12.38 6.98
C THR A 95 14.05 -12.51 7.28
N ALA A 96 14.83 -13.04 6.32
CA ALA A 96 16.26 -13.19 6.47
C ALA A 96 16.99 -11.83 6.57
N ALA A 97 16.61 -10.85 5.74
CA ALA A 97 17.18 -9.51 5.80
C ALA A 97 16.95 -8.86 7.17
N LEU A 98 15.72 -8.92 7.69
CA LEU A 98 15.41 -8.43 9.03
C LEU A 98 16.20 -9.21 10.11
N ARG A 99 16.28 -10.55 9.99
CA ARG A 99 17.01 -11.43 10.91
C ARG A 99 18.47 -11.04 11.04
N MET A 100 19.14 -10.76 9.92
CA MET A 100 20.55 -10.42 9.89
C MET A 100 20.85 -8.93 10.09
N GLY A 101 19.83 -8.09 10.26
CA GLY A 101 19.97 -6.64 10.43
C GLY A 101 20.35 -5.91 9.13
N ALA A 102 20.09 -6.50 7.96
CA ALA A 102 20.23 -5.84 6.67
C ALA A 102 18.96 -5.02 6.35
N VAL A 103 19.10 -3.94 5.59
CA VAL A 103 17.99 -3.07 5.19
C VAL A 103 17.37 -3.63 3.91
N ILE A 104 16.14 -4.15 4.00
CA ILE A 104 15.43 -4.70 2.84
C ILE A 104 14.75 -3.58 2.04
N SER A 105 14.92 -3.58 0.72
CA SER A 105 14.30 -2.62 -0.20
C SER A 105 13.51 -3.35 -1.28
N PRO A 106 12.22 -3.62 -1.06
CA PRO A 106 11.36 -4.24 -2.07
C PRO A 106 11.10 -3.32 -3.26
N GLY A 107 11.03 -3.92 -4.45
CA GLY A 107 10.64 -3.25 -5.69
C GLY A 107 9.71 -4.13 -6.50
N THR A 108 8.82 -3.50 -7.28
CA THR A 108 7.93 -4.23 -8.18
C THR A 108 8.70 -4.93 -9.30
N ALA A 109 8.24 -6.11 -9.72
CA ALA A 109 8.82 -6.84 -10.85
C ALA A 109 8.70 -6.11 -12.20
N GLN A 110 7.90 -5.03 -12.26
CA GLN A 110 7.67 -4.23 -13.46
C GLN A 110 8.71 -3.13 -13.71
N LEU A 111 9.69 -2.96 -12.80
CA LEU A 111 10.75 -1.95 -12.95
C LEU A 111 11.54 -2.16 -14.23
N SER A 112 11.89 -1.04 -14.89
CA SER A 112 12.84 -1.05 -16.01
C SER A 112 14.28 -1.26 -15.51
N ALA A 113 15.21 -1.56 -16.40
CA ALA A 113 16.62 -1.68 -16.05
C ALA A 113 17.17 -0.38 -15.41
N GLN A 114 16.77 0.79 -15.91
CA GLN A 114 17.19 2.09 -15.39
C GLN A 114 16.60 2.38 -13.99
N ASP A 115 15.34 2.00 -13.74
CA ASP A 115 14.73 2.12 -12.42
C ASP A 115 15.48 1.25 -11.39
N ILE A 116 15.91 0.06 -11.80
CA ILE A 116 16.70 -0.84 -10.96
C ILE A 116 18.07 -0.21 -10.67
N ALA A 117 18.77 0.29 -11.71
CA ALA A 117 20.05 0.96 -11.56
C ALA A 117 19.97 2.15 -10.60
N TYR A 118 18.93 2.98 -10.76
CA TYR A 118 18.69 4.10 -9.86
C TYR A 118 18.56 3.65 -8.40
N ARG A 119 17.71 2.64 -8.13
CA ARG A 119 17.46 2.15 -6.76
C ARG A 119 18.72 1.55 -6.13
N VAL A 120 19.45 0.72 -6.89
CA VAL A 120 20.70 0.12 -6.43
C VAL A 120 21.73 1.20 -6.08
N ASN A 121 21.91 2.20 -6.94
CA ASN A 121 22.89 3.27 -6.73
C ASN A 121 22.48 4.24 -5.62
N ALA A 122 21.21 4.64 -5.57
CA ALA A 122 20.71 5.53 -4.52
C ALA A 122 20.84 4.90 -3.13
N ALA A 123 20.50 3.61 -3.02
CA ALA A 123 20.67 2.84 -1.79
C ALA A 123 22.10 2.41 -1.51
N LYS A 124 23.01 2.49 -2.52
CA LYS A 124 24.33 1.83 -2.50
C LYS A 124 24.20 0.36 -2.13
N ALA A 125 23.22 -0.33 -2.72
CA ALA A 125 22.88 -1.68 -2.35
C ALA A 125 24.03 -2.65 -2.66
N THR A 126 24.34 -3.50 -1.70
CA THR A 126 25.36 -4.55 -1.81
C THR A 126 24.81 -5.79 -2.51
N CYS A 127 23.52 -6.06 -2.34
CA CYS A 127 22.86 -7.27 -2.81
C CYS A 127 21.58 -6.96 -3.59
N ILE A 128 21.33 -7.79 -4.61
CA ILE A 128 20.02 -7.90 -5.27
C ILE A 128 19.55 -9.35 -5.28
N VAL A 129 18.26 -9.56 -4.96
CA VAL A 129 17.57 -10.85 -5.09
C VAL A 129 16.41 -10.67 -6.05
N THR A 130 16.36 -11.48 -7.12
CA THR A 130 15.33 -11.34 -8.15
C THR A 130 15.08 -12.65 -8.92
N ASP A 131 14.09 -12.64 -9.81
CA ASP A 131 13.81 -13.69 -10.78
C ASP A 131 14.64 -13.55 -12.07
N SER A 132 14.63 -14.57 -12.92
CA SER A 132 15.38 -14.61 -14.18
C SER A 132 15.01 -13.49 -15.14
N ALA A 133 13.74 -13.08 -15.18
CA ALA A 133 13.27 -12.02 -16.06
C ALA A 133 13.89 -10.67 -15.68
N ASN A 134 13.92 -10.37 -14.39
CA ASN A 134 14.54 -9.15 -13.86
C ASN A 134 16.08 -9.25 -13.79
N ALA A 135 16.64 -10.44 -13.56
CA ALA A 135 18.08 -10.66 -13.63
C ALA A 135 18.65 -10.26 -15.01
N ALA A 136 17.92 -10.53 -16.09
CA ALA A 136 18.29 -10.08 -17.44
C ALA A 136 18.34 -8.54 -17.59
N LYS A 137 17.51 -7.80 -16.83
CA LYS A 137 17.57 -6.33 -16.78
C LYS A 137 18.78 -5.86 -15.97
N VAL A 138 19.09 -6.55 -14.86
CA VAL A 138 20.25 -6.23 -14.00
C VAL A 138 21.55 -6.42 -14.74
N ASP A 139 21.71 -7.47 -15.54
CA ASP A 139 22.93 -7.70 -16.31
C ASP A 139 23.25 -6.57 -17.31
N GLN A 140 22.23 -5.84 -17.78
CA GLN A 140 22.40 -4.68 -18.66
C GLN A 140 22.99 -3.46 -17.95
N ILE A 141 22.88 -3.41 -16.62
CA ILE A 141 23.21 -2.21 -15.82
C ILE A 141 24.25 -2.50 -14.73
N VAL A 142 24.72 -3.72 -14.59
CA VAL A 142 25.60 -4.12 -13.48
C VAL A 142 26.90 -3.31 -13.43
N GLU A 143 27.47 -2.95 -14.57
CA GLU A 143 28.66 -2.10 -14.65
C GLU A 143 28.40 -0.66 -14.15
N GLN A 144 27.14 -0.21 -14.16
CA GLN A 144 26.72 1.08 -13.64
C GLN A 144 26.45 1.04 -12.13
N CYS A 145 26.50 -0.13 -11.50
CA CYS A 145 26.14 -0.38 -10.10
C CYS A 145 27.36 -0.90 -9.29
N PRO A 146 28.37 -0.06 -9.03
CA PRO A 146 29.65 -0.52 -8.44
C PRO A 146 29.52 -1.08 -7.01
N SER A 147 28.45 -0.75 -6.27
CA SER A 147 28.19 -1.31 -4.93
C SER A 147 27.60 -2.71 -4.97
N LEU A 148 27.02 -3.13 -6.11
CA LEU A 148 26.31 -4.40 -6.25
C LEU A 148 27.29 -5.56 -6.45
N THR A 149 27.65 -6.23 -5.36
CA THR A 149 28.61 -7.34 -5.36
C THR A 149 27.96 -8.71 -5.25
N VAL A 150 26.72 -8.79 -4.74
CA VAL A 150 25.98 -10.03 -4.54
C VAL A 150 24.71 -10.03 -5.38
N ARG A 151 24.58 -11.07 -6.22
CA ARG A 151 23.41 -11.23 -7.09
C ARG A 151 22.83 -12.63 -6.90
N VAL A 152 21.54 -12.72 -6.55
CA VAL A 152 20.83 -13.98 -6.29
C VAL A 152 19.63 -14.08 -7.22
N VAL A 153 19.48 -15.17 -7.94
CA VAL A 153 18.35 -15.47 -8.80
C VAL A 153 17.54 -16.66 -8.25
N VAL A 154 16.20 -16.53 -8.20
CA VAL A 154 15.35 -17.48 -7.44
C VAL A 154 14.77 -18.61 -8.28
N ASP A 155 14.80 -18.53 -9.60
CA ASP A 155 14.11 -19.43 -10.51
C ASP A 155 15.04 -20.10 -11.54
N GLY A 156 16.25 -20.43 -11.12
CA GLY A 156 17.21 -21.22 -11.90
C GLY A 156 18.60 -20.63 -11.97
N ALA A 157 19.52 -21.42 -12.53
CA ALA A 157 20.93 -21.05 -12.63
C ALA A 157 21.17 -19.95 -13.68
N ARG A 158 22.04 -18.99 -13.36
CA ARG A 158 22.48 -17.91 -14.25
C ARG A 158 23.96 -17.61 -14.05
N ASP A 159 24.67 -17.40 -15.15
CA ASP A 159 26.11 -17.09 -15.07
C ASP A 159 26.38 -15.79 -14.30
N GLY A 160 27.30 -15.84 -13.35
CA GLY A 160 27.63 -14.72 -12.47
C GLY A 160 26.58 -14.42 -11.37
N TRP A 161 25.61 -15.29 -11.16
CA TRP A 161 24.59 -15.21 -10.11
C TRP A 161 24.64 -16.43 -9.19
N LEU A 162 24.24 -16.26 -7.94
CA LEU A 162 23.97 -17.36 -7.04
C LEU A 162 22.58 -17.94 -7.35
N ASP A 163 22.50 -19.24 -7.62
CA ASP A 163 21.22 -19.95 -7.70
C ASP A 163 20.64 -20.09 -6.29
N TYR A 164 19.47 -19.50 -6.06
CA TYR A 164 18.82 -19.48 -4.76
C TYR A 164 18.56 -20.89 -4.23
N GLY A 165 17.95 -21.74 -5.05
CA GLY A 165 17.54 -23.09 -4.65
C GLY A 165 18.74 -23.94 -4.22
N GLU A 166 19.79 -23.98 -5.05
CA GLU A 166 21.00 -24.73 -4.78
C GLU A 166 21.78 -24.15 -3.59
N ALA A 167 21.98 -22.82 -3.59
CA ALA A 167 22.79 -22.16 -2.58
C ALA A 167 22.16 -22.19 -1.18
N VAL A 168 20.82 -21.99 -1.07
CA VAL A 168 20.09 -22.05 0.21
C VAL A 168 20.08 -23.46 0.78
N ALA A 169 19.92 -24.49 -0.07
CA ALA A 169 19.91 -25.88 0.38
C ALA A 169 21.20 -26.32 1.10
N GLN A 170 22.33 -25.67 0.77
CA GLN A 170 23.63 -25.94 1.38
C GLN A 170 23.87 -25.23 2.71
N GLN A 171 22.97 -24.30 3.12
CA GLN A 171 23.15 -23.51 4.33
C GLN A 171 22.55 -24.16 5.56
N SER A 172 23.09 -23.81 6.73
CA SER A 172 22.53 -24.17 8.03
C SER A 172 21.17 -23.51 8.23
N ALA A 173 20.22 -24.25 8.82
CA ALA A 173 18.95 -23.73 9.29
C ALA A 173 19.06 -23.03 10.67
N GLN A 174 20.28 -22.79 11.16
CA GLN A 174 20.54 -22.08 12.40
C GLN A 174 21.26 -20.77 12.09
N PHE A 175 20.70 -19.68 12.58
CA PHE A 175 21.26 -18.33 12.52
C PHE A 175 20.79 -17.54 13.72
N THR A 176 21.73 -16.97 14.47
CA THR A 176 21.37 -16.10 15.59
C THR A 176 20.96 -14.72 15.05
N ALA A 177 19.70 -14.35 15.25
CA ALA A 177 19.21 -13.05 14.82
C ALA A 177 20.04 -11.93 15.47
N VAL A 178 20.34 -10.89 14.69
CA VAL A 178 21.01 -9.69 15.21
C VAL A 178 20.15 -9.05 16.29
N ASP A 179 20.75 -8.64 17.37
CA ASP A 179 20.08 -7.92 18.44
C ASP A 179 19.91 -6.43 18.05
N SER A 180 19.04 -6.21 17.05
CA SER A 180 18.80 -4.89 16.48
C SER A 180 18.19 -3.93 17.48
N SER A 181 18.62 -2.67 17.47
CA SER A 181 17.82 -1.61 18.10
C SER A 181 16.47 -1.49 17.38
N ALA A 182 15.42 -1.21 18.14
CA ALA A 182 14.11 -0.94 17.55
C ALA A 182 14.13 0.25 16.58
N ASP A 183 15.10 1.15 16.73
CA ASP A 183 15.28 2.36 15.92
C ASP A 183 16.30 2.20 14.78
N ASP A 184 17.00 1.05 14.66
CA ASP A 184 17.90 0.79 13.53
C ASP A 184 17.11 0.73 12.20
N GLU A 185 17.73 1.20 11.10
CA GLU A 185 17.17 1.08 9.75
C GLU A 185 16.89 -0.41 9.42
N ALA A 186 15.70 -0.72 8.97
CA ALA A 186 15.28 -2.08 8.64
C ALA A 186 14.72 -2.21 7.22
N MET A 187 14.08 -1.17 6.72
CA MET A 187 13.45 -1.17 5.40
C MET A 187 13.57 0.16 4.71
N CYS A 188 13.58 0.10 3.38
CA CYS A 188 13.55 1.26 2.51
C CYS A 188 12.57 1.06 1.37
N TYR A 189 11.59 1.94 1.26
CA TYR A 189 10.68 2.01 0.12
C TYR A 189 10.96 3.22 -0.75
N PHE A 190 10.90 3.02 -2.06
CA PHE A 190 11.00 4.11 -3.01
C PHE A 190 9.60 4.65 -3.31
N THR A 191 9.32 5.89 -2.91
CA THR A 191 8.03 6.54 -3.14
C THR A 191 8.07 7.35 -4.43
N SER A 192 6.97 7.36 -5.19
CA SER A 192 6.83 8.26 -6.32
C SER A 192 6.73 9.70 -5.81
N GLY A 193 7.79 10.48 -6.01
CA GLY A 193 7.73 11.93 -5.81
C GLY A 193 6.89 12.59 -6.91
N THR A 194 6.26 13.70 -6.60
CA THR A 194 5.54 14.53 -7.59
C THR A 194 6.49 15.23 -8.56
N THR A 195 7.77 15.32 -8.22
CA THR A 195 8.81 15.98 -9.03
C THR A 195 10.10 15.16 -9.00
N GLY A 196 10.40 14.44 -10.07
CA GLY A 196 11.70 13.79 -10.26
C GLY A 196 11.78 12.31 -9.83
N TYR A 197 12.97 11.88 -9.41
CA TYR A 197 13.25 10.51 -9.03
C TYR A 197 12.56 10.11 -7.71
N PRO A 198 12.23 8.81 -7.53
CA PRO A 198 11.62 8.32 -6.30
C PRO A 198 12.49 8.57 -5.07
N LYS A 199 11.85 9.01 -3.97
CA LYS A 199 12.53 9.24 -2.69
C LYS A 199 12.69 7.93 -1.91
N MET A 200 13.78 7.80 -1.15
CA MET A 200 14.03 6.68 -0.26
C MET A 200 13.39 6.89 1.11
N CYS A 201 12.22 6.34 1.33
CA CYS A 201 11.50 6.37 2.60
C CYS A 201 12.03 5.28 3.53
N LEU A 202 12.65 5.67 4.65
CA LEU A 202 13.27 4.74 5.60
C LEU A 202 12.35 4.39 6.76
N HIS A 203 12.36 3.11 7.13
CA HIS A 203 11.69 2.62 8.33
C HIS A 203 12.64 1.84 9.23
N SER A 204 12.40 1.96 10.54
CA SER A 204 13.12 1.21 11.55
C SER A 204 12.52 -0.19 11.79
N HIS A 205 13.20 -1.00 12.61
CA HIS A 205 12.68 -2.29 13.05
C HIS A 205 11.32 -2.16 13.76
N SER A 206 11.06 -1.05 14.47
CA SER A 206 9.78 -0.80 15.14
C SER A 206 8.58 -0.65 14.19
N TYR A 207 8.81 -0.45 12.90
CA TYR A 207 7.74 -0.44 11.88
C TYR A 207 6.97 -1.77 11.86
N GLY A 208 7.68 -2.90 11.93
CA GLY A 208 7.03 -4.21 12.02
C GLY A 208 6.16 -4.37 13.27
N LEU A 209 6.63 -3.82 14.40
CA LEU A 209 5.86 -3.79 15.65
C LEU A 209 4.60 -2.92 15.52
N ALA A 210 4.70 -1.80 14.82
CA ALA A 210 3.58 -0.87 14.65
C ALA A 210 2.41 -1.48 13.89
N HIS A 211 2.65 -2.43 12.99
CA HIS A 211 1.60 -3.13 12.26
C HIS A 211 0.73 -4.06 13.11
N GLN A 212 1.02 -4.22 14.42
CA GLN A 212 0.09 -4.89 15.33
C GLN A 212 -1.30 -4.24 15.33
N THR A 213 -1.38 -2.90 15.23
CA THR A 213 -2.66 -2.18 15.18
C THR A 213 -3.36 -2.39 13.84
N THR A 214 -2.61 -2.34 12.74
CA THR A 214 -3.13 -2.64 11.40
C THR A 214 -3.72 -4.05 11.35
N GLY A 215 -2.97 -5.05 11.83
CA GLY A 215 -3.40 -6.46 11.81
C GLY A 215 -4.60 -6.73 12.71
N LYS A 216 -4.55 -6.23 13.96
CA LYS A 216 -5.56 -6.51 14.97
C LYS A 216 -6.88 -5.77 14.75
N TYR A 217 -6.82 -4.48 14.44
CA TYR A 217 -8.03 -3.65 14.46
C TYR A 217 -8.65 -3.44 13.09
N TRP A 218 -7.85 -3.26 12.05
CA TRP A 218 -8.38 -2.96 10.71
C TRP A 218 -8.49 -4.20 9.81
N LEU A 219 -7.43 -5.02 9.74
CA LEU A 219 -7.51 -6.32 9.06
C LEU A 219 -8.35 -7.33 9.86
N ASP A 220 -8.62 -7.06 11.13
CA ASP A 220 -9.42 -7.88 12.05
C ASP A 220 -8.93 -9.33 12.13
N LEU A 221 -7.60 -9.50 12.23
CA LEU A 221 -6.97 -10.80 12.14
C LEU A 221 -6.82 -11.48 13.49
N THR A 222 -7.04 -12.78 13.47
CA THR A 222 -6.80 -13.73 14.54
C THR A 222 -5.83 -14.82 14.06
N PRO A 223 -5.28 -15.65 14.97
CA PRO A 223 -4.44 -16.77 14.56
C PRO A 223 -5.13 -17.81 13.65
N ASP A 224 -6.45 -17.83 13.62
CA ASP A 224 -7.22 -18.82 12.84
C ASP A 224 -7.55 -18.34 11.41
N ASP A 225 -7.16 -17.12 11.06
CA ASP A 225 -7.48 -16.53 9.77
C ASP A 225 -6.51 -16.94 8.67
N LEU A 226 -7.05 -17.07 7.47
CA LEU A 226 -6.33 -17.12 6.21
C LEU A 226 -6.59 -15.81 5.47
N HIS A 227 -5.58 -14.94 5.45
CA HIS A 227 -5.67 -13.60 4.89
C HIS A 227 -5.09 -13.53 3.48
N TRP A 228 -5.78 -12.86 2.57
CA TRP A 228 -5.29 -12.61 1.22
C TRP A 228 -5.18 -11.12 0.94
N ASN A 229 -3.97 -10.65 0.60
CA ASN A 229 -3.72 -9.32 0.09
C ASN A 229 -3.27 -9.38 -1.38
N CYS A 230 -3.96 -8.66 -2.25
CA CYS A 230 -3.67 -8.60 -3.69
C CYS A 230 -2.67 -7.49 -4.10
N SER A 231 -2.09 -6.75 -3.17
CA SER A 231 -1.11 -5.71 -3.50
C SER A 231 0.16 -6.28 -4.11
N ASP A 232 0.79 -5.52 -5.00
CA ASP A 232 2.12 -5.85 -5.54
C ASP A 232 3.16 -5.89 -4.42
N THR A 233 4.05 -6.86 -4.48
CA THR A 233 5.07 -7.16 -3.46
C THR A 233 6.14 -6.09 -3.33
N GLY A 234 6.28 -5.21 -4.31
CA GLY A 234 7.20 -4.07 -4.27
C GLY A 234 6.69 -2.83 -3.53
N TRP A 235 5.45 -2.84 -3.03
CA TRP A 235 4.84 -1.71 -2.35
C TRP A 235 4.76 -1.88 -0.83
N ALA A 236 4.83 -0.78 -0.09
CA ALA A 236 4.72 -0.78 1.37
C ALA A 236 3.43 -1.49 1.85
N LYS A 237 2.32 -1.34 1.12
CA LYS A 237 1.05 -2.02 1.44
C LYS A 237 1.18 -3.55 1.48
N ALA A 238 2.07 -4.14 0.67
CA ALA A 238 2.34 -5.58 0.77
C ALA A 238 2.98 -5.94 2.12
N ALA A 239 3.93 -5.14 2.61
CA ALA A 239 4.49 -5.37 3.94
C ALA A 239 3.42 -5.23 5.04
N TRP A 240 2.49 -4.28 4.93
CA TRP A 240 1.40 -4.11 5.90
C TRP A 240 0.51 -5.35 5.98
N SER A 241 0.04 -5.82 4.81
CA SER A 241 -1.07 -6.76 4.71
C SER A 241 -0.65 -8.14 4.18
N SER A 242 0.61 -8.35 3.75
CA SER A 242 1.11 -9.66 3.36
C SER A 242 2.26 -10.16 4.24
N TYR A 243 2.65 -9.38 5.26
CA TYR A 243 3.78 -9.76 6.10
C TYR A 243 3.57 -9.34 7.56
N PHE A 244 3.77 -8.06 7.90
CA PHE A 244 3.81 -7.61 9.29
C PHE A 244 2.47 -7.76 10.04
N GLY A 245 1.39 -7.19 9.50
CA GLY A 245 0.08 -7.24 10.14
C GLY A 245 -0.42 -8.66 10.38
N PRO A 246 -0.49 -9.51 9.34
CA PRO A 246 -0.94 -10.90 9.47
C PRO A 246 -0.06 -11.73 10.40
N TRP A 247 1.25 -11.72 10.19
CA TRP A 247 2.14 -12.57 10.98
C TRP A 247 2.29 -12.11 12.42
N TYR A 248 2.15 -10.79 12.70
CA TYR A 248 2.09 -10.32 14.08
C TYR A 248 0.90 -10.94 14.84
N GLN A 249 -0.23 -11.09 14.16
CA GLN A 249 -1.44 -11.75 14.71
C GLN A 249 -1.38 -13.28 14.62
N GLY A 250 -0.39 -13.87 13.96
CA GLY A 250 -0.29 -15.31 13.72
C GLY A 250 -1.28 -15.82 12.67
N ALA A 251 -1.86 -14.96 11.86
CA ALA A 251 -2.69 -15.35 10.73
C ALA A 251 -1.85 -15.89 9.58
N ALA A 252 -2.37 -16.89 8.87
CA ALA A 252 -1.74 -17.38 7.66
C ALA A 252 -2.03 -16.48 6.46
N MET A 253 -1.07 -16.40 5.53
CA MET A 253 -1.24 -15.71 4.26
C MET A 253 -1.67 -16.67 3.16
N PHE A 254 -2.73 -16.32 2.43
CA PHE A 254 -3.03 -16.91 1.12
C PHE A 254 -2.31 -16.07 0.05
N VAL A 255 -1.63 -16.74 -0.86
CA VAL A 255 -0.84 -16.10 -1.92
C VAL A 255 -1.16 -16.73 -3.26
N HIS A 256 -1.62 -15.94 -4.21
CA HIS A 256 -1.81 -16.36 -5.59
C HIS A 256 -0.66 -15.81 -6.46
N HIS A 257 0.19 -16.71 -6.95
CA HIS A 257 1.25 -16.39 -7.89
C HIS A 257 0.69 -16.35 -9.32
N THR A 258 0.60 -15.17 -9.88
CA THR A 258 0.10 -14.92 -11.23
C THR A 258 0.89 -13.81 -11.90
N GLN A 259 0.98 -13.84 -13.22
CA GLN A 259 1.65 -12.79 -14.00
C GLN A 259 0.75 -11.57 -14.28
N GLY A 260 -0.55 -11.69 -14.06
CA GLY A 260 -1.51 -10.62 -14.29
C GLY A 260 -2.67 -10.69 -13.30
N PHE A 261 -3.44 -9.61 -13.17
CA PHE A 261 -4.66 -9.59 -12.39
C PHE A 261 -5.88 -9.95 -13.26
N SER A 262 -6.71 -10.84 -12.74
CA SER A 262 -8.03 -11.17 -13.30
C SER A 262 -9.06 -11.13 -12.17
N ALA A 263 -10.07 -10.27 -12.31
CA ALA A 263 -11.16 -10.15 -11.34
C ALA A 263 -11.89 -11.50 -11.18
N ARG A 264 -12.33 -12.07 -12.29
CA ARG A 264 -13.03 -13.36 -12.31
C ARG A 264 -12.22 -14.47 -11.65
N ARG A 265 -10.93 -14.59 -12.03
CA ARG A 265 -10.05 -15.60 -11.42
C ARG A 265 -9.87 -15.40 -9.91
N THR A 266 -9.77 -14.17 -9.46
CA THR A 266 -9.65 -13.85 -8.03
C THR A 266 -10.92 -14.24 -7.28
N LEU A 267 -12.10 -13.97 -7.84
CA LEU A 267 -13.38 -14.36 -7.27
C LEU A 267 -13.54 -15.90 -7.21
N GLU A 268 -13.15 -16.63 -8.25
CA GLU A 268 -13.10 -18.10 -8.27
C GLU A 268 -12.20 -18.68 -7.16
N LEU A 269 -11.06 -18.02 -6.89
CA LEU A 269 -10.15 -18.44 -5.82
C LEU A 269 -10.71 -18.14 -4.44
N LEU A 270 -11.42 -17.01 -4.26
CA LEU A 270 -12.13 -16.68 -3.01
C LEU A 270 -13.26 -17.69 -2.71
N GLU A 271 -13.90 -18.23 -3.74
CA GLU A 271 -14.89 -19.30 -3.59
C GLU A 271 -14.24 -20.64 -3.26
N ARG A 272 -13.12 -20.95 -3.94
CA ARG A 272 -12.46 -22.26 -3.86
C ARG A 272 -11.70 -22.47 -2.56
N TYR A 273 -11.00 -21.44 -2.07
CA TYR A 273 -10.12 -21.55 -0.91
C TYR A 273 -10.74 -20.90 0.32
N PRO A 274 -10.42 -21.40 1.53
CA PRO A 274 -11.05 -20.93 2.77
C PRO A 274 -10.46 -19.59 3.24
N VAL A 275 -10.35 -18.61 2.33
CA VAL A 275 -9.91 -17.25 2.66
C VAL A 275 -10.95 -16.59 3.55
N THR A 276 -10.52 -16.09 4.71
CA THR A 276 -11.42 -15.49 5.70
C THR A 276 -11.43 -13.97 5.65
N THR A 277 -10.32 -13.36 5.22
CA THR A 277 -10.20 -11.90 5.12
C THR A 277 -9.47 -11.53 3.83
N PHE A 278 -9.91 -10.44 3.19
CA PHE A 278 -9.37 -9.98 1.91
C PHE A 278 -9.01 -8.49 1.94
N CYS A 279 -7.80 -8.17 1.46
CA CYS A 279 -7.33 -6.81 1.29
C CYS A 279 -7.05 -6.52 -0.19
N GLY A 280 -7.79 -5.58 -0.76
CA GLY A 280 -7.64 -5.14 -2.15
C GLY A 280 -7.38 -3.63 -2.26
N ALA A 281 -6.82 -3.20 -3.39
CA ALA A 281 -6.89 -1.79 -3.77
C ALA A 281 -8.31 -1.45 -4.25
N PRO A 282 -8.78 -0.20 -4.16
CA PRO A 282 -10.05 0.23 -4.72
C PRO A 282 -10.27 -0.18 -6.19
N THR A 283 -9.24 -0.12 -7.00
CA THR A 283 -9.27 -0.61 -8.40
C THR A 283 -9.69 -2.08 -8.51
N ILE A 284 -9.25 -2.94 -7.59
CA ILE A 284 -9.62 -4.36 -7.58
C ILE A 284 -11.13 -4.51 -7.34
N TYR A 285 -11.67 -3.80 -6.35
CA TYR A 285 -13.11 -3.83 -6.05
C TYR A 285 -13.95 -3.25 -7.18
N ARG A 286 -13.48 -2.18 -7.87
CA ARG A 286 -14.14 -1.68 -9.08
C ARG A 286 -14.24 -2.76 -10.15
N MET A 287 -13.19 -3.56 -10.33
CA MET A 287 -13.21 -4.68 -11.29
C MET A 287 -14.11 -5.82 -10.82
N PHE A 288 -14.19 -6.09 -9.51
CA PHE A 288 -15.07 -7.13 -8.98
C PHE A 288 -16.55 -6.82 -9.21
N VAL A 289 -16.98 -5.59 -8.99
CA VAL A 289 -18.39 -5.21 -9.16
C VAL A 289 -18.84 -5.15 -10.62
N LEU A 290 -17.92 -5.27 -11.58
CA LEU A 290 -18.23 -5.43 -13.00
C LEU A 290 -18.49 -6.91 -13.38
N GLU A 291 -18.14 -7.87 -12.51
CA GLU A 291 -18.46 -9.29 -12.69
C GLU A 291 -19.87 -9.59 -12.16
N GLU A 292 -20.47 -10.69 -12.64
CA GLU A 292 -21.74 -11.17 -12.07
C GLU A 292 -21.47 -11.85 -10.71
N LEU A 293 -21.51 -11.06 -9.64
CA LEU A 293 -21.14 -11.50 -8.29
C LEU A 293 -22.04 -12.62 -7.75
N ALA A 294 -23.25 -12.77 -8.28
CA ALA A 294 -24.16 -13.84 -7.92
C ALA A 294 -23.69 -15.25 -8.36
N ASP A 295 -22.75 -15.30 -9.30
CA ASP A 295 -22.14 -16.55 -9.76
C ASP A 295 -21.16 -17.16 -8.75
N PHE A 296 -20.76 -16.43 -7.71
CA PHE A 296 -19.70 -16.81 -6.77
C PHE A 296 -20.19 -16.98 -5.34
N GLY A 297 -19.61 -17.95 -4.63
CA GLY A 297 -19.84 -18.18 -3.20
C GLY A 297 -18.73 -17.63 -2.32
N PHE A 298 -19.09 -16.89 -1.26
CA PHE A 298 -18.13 -16.28 -0.32
C PHE A 298 -18.27 -16.86 1.10
N GLY A 299 -18.44 -18.18 1.20
CA GLY A 299 -18.87 -18.83 2.45
C GLY A 299 -17.92 -18.67 3.64
N THR A 300 -16.61 -18.50 3.42
CA THR A 300 -15.61 -18.31 4.49
C THR A 300 -15.16 -16.87 4.63
N LEU A 301 -15.37 -16.05 3.61
CA LEU A 301 -14.97 -14.64 3.64
C LEU A 301 -15.85 -13.86 4.62
N ARG A 302 -15.24 -13.28 5.64
CA ARG A 302 -15.95 -12.54 6.70
C ARG A 302 -15.62 -11.05 6.74
N HIS A 303 -14.51 -10.63 6.13
CA HIS A 303 -14.02 -9.27 6.24
C HIS A 303 -13.26 -8.84 5.00
N CYS A 304 -13.57 -7.64 4.51
CA CYS A 304 -12.92 -7.03 3.36
C CYS A 304 -12.42 -5.62 3.71
N VAL A 305 -11.22 -5.30 3.27
CA VAL A 305 -10.65 -3.96 3.46
C VAL A 305 -10.06 -3.41 2.16
N GLY A 306 -10.09 -2.08 2.03
CA GLY A 306 -9.49 -1.35 0.93
C GLY A 306 -8.60 -0.22 1.43
N ALA A 307 -7.49 0.05 0.74
CA ALA A 307 -6.64 1.22 1.00
C ALA A 307 -5.73 1.53 -0.19
N GLY A 308 -5.21 2.75 -0.21
CA GLY A 308 -4.23 3.21 -1.20
C GLY A 308 -4.74 4.31 -2.11
N GLU A 309 -6.01 4.41 -2.28
CA GLU A 309 -6.77 5.51 -2.90
C GLU A 309 -8.17 5.52 -2.28
N PRO A 310 -8.94 6.60 -2.38
CA PRO A 310 -10.31 6.62 -1.88
C PRO A 310 -11.20 5.60 -2.60
N LEU A 311 -12.08 4.94 -1.85
CA LEU A 311 -13.04 3.97 -2.38
C LEU A 311 -14.42 4.59 -2.46
N ASN A 312 -15.03 4.54 -3.66
CA ASN A 312 -16.34 5.12 -3.90
C ASN A 312 -17.44 4.38 -3.12
N PRO A 313 -18.38 5.12 -2.49
CA PRO A 313 -19.50 4.55 -1.75
C PRO A 313 -20.29 3.51 -2.52
N GLU A 314 -20.61 3.77 -3.79
CA GLU A 314 -21.38 2.87 -4.66
C GLU A 314 -20.72 1.49 -4.83
N ILE A 315 -19.40 1.44 -4.90
CA ILE A 315 -18.65 0.17 -4.99
C ILE A 315 -18.82 -0.63 -3.71
N ILE A 316 -18.75 0.05 -2.54
CA ILE A 316 -18.96 -0.58 -1.23
C ILE A 316 -20.38 -1.14 -1.14
N GLU A 317 -21.38 -0.34 -1.53
CA GLU A 317 -22.79 -0.73 -1.49
C GLU A 317 -23.11 -1.90 -2.43
N THR A 318 -22.56 -1.87 -3.64
CA THR A 318 -22.74 -2.94 -4.64
C THR A 318 -22.13 -4.25 -4.14
N TRP A 319 -20.91 -4.19 -3.62
CA TRP A 319 -20.26 -5.35 -3.02
C TRP A 319 -21.03 -5.88 -1.81
N GLN A 320 -21.43 -4.99 -0.90
CA GLN A 320 -22.18 -5.38 0.29
C GLN A 320 -23.55 -6.00 -0.06
N ARG A 321 -24.24 -5.45 -1.05
CA ARG A 321 -25.53 -5.99 -1.51
C ARG A 321 -25.40 -7.42 -2.07
N ALA A 322 -24.30 -7.68 -2.77
CA ALA A 322 -24.04 -8.97 -3.40
C ALA A 322 -23.50 -10.02 -2.40
N THR A 323 -22.64 -9.62 -1.45
CA THR A 323 -21.89 -10.55 -0.60
C THR A 323 -22.32 -10.54 0.87
N GLY A 324 -23.03 -9.50 1.30
CA GLY A 324 -23.33 -9.24 2.72
C GLY A 324 -22.14 -8.65 3.51
N ILE A 325 -20.97 -8.43 2.87
CA ILE A 325 -19.74 -8.00 3.52
C ILE A 325 -19.46 -6.53 3.17
N THR A 326 -19.24 -5.69 4.19
CA THR A 326 -18.83 -4.30 3.97
C THR A 326 -17.32 -4.22 3.70
N ILE A 327 -16.92 -3.52 2.64
CA ILE A 327 -15.52 -3.15 2.44
C ILE A 327 -15.20 -1.98 3.37
N ARG A 328 -14.20 -2.15 4.22
CA ARG A 328 -13.78 -1.12 5.19
C ARG A 328 -12.57 -0.37 4.65
N ASP A 329 -12.79 0.89 4.31
CA ASP A 329 -11.70 1.73 3.83
C ASP A 329 -10.72 2.09 4.94
N GLY A 330 -9.45 2.28 4.56
CA GLY A 330 -8.39 2.68 5.46
C GLY A 330 -7.35 3.55 4.75
N TYR A 331 -6.77 4.47 5.50
CA TYR A 331 -5.81 5.44 5.01
C TYR A 331 -4.48 5.35 5.76
N GLY A 332 -3.42 5.49 5.00
CA GLY A 332 -2.04 5.62 5.43
C GLY A 332 -1.13 5.80 4.22
N GLN A 333 0.14 6.02 4.48
CA GLN A 333 1.12 6.34 3.45
C GLN A 333 2.31 5.39 3.50
N THR A 334 3.22 5.48 2.53
CA THR A 334 4.50 4.75 2.59
C THR A 334 5.30 5.18 3.81
N GLU A 335 5.20 6.45 4.20
CA GLU A 335 5.86 7.08 5.34
C GLU A 335 5.30 6.65 6.70
N THR A 336 4.15 5.96 6.73
CA THR A 336 3.42 5.64 7.95
C THR A 336 2.94 4.19 7.96
N VAL A 337 2.29 3.79 9.05
CA VAL A 337 1.37 2.66 9.09
C VAL A 337 -0.05 3.14 8.79
N LEU A 338 -1.08 2.31 9.01
CA LEU A 338 -2.47 2.75 8.96
C LEU A 338 -2.69 3.93 9.93
N LEU A 339 -3.12 5.08 9.43
CA LEU A 339 -3.40 6.27 10.23
C LEU A 339 -4.85 6.36 10.67
N CYS A 340 -5.78 6.00 9.81
CA CYS A 340 -7.20 5.89 10.14
C CYS A 340 -7.88 4.81 9.30
N GLY A 341 -9.05 4.37 9.74
CA GLY A 341 -9.80 3.32 9.05
C GLY A 341 -11.24 3.18 9.56
N ASN A 342 -12.05 2.46 8.79
CA ASN A 342 -13.35 1.97 9.21
C ASN A 342 -13.15 0.61 9.88
N TYR A 343 -13.35 0.51 11.20
CA TYR A 343 -13.07 -0.68 11.99
C TYR A 343 -14.31 -1.55 12.19
N PRO A 344 -14.16 -2.87 12.41
CA PRO A 344 -15.26 -3.70 12.94
C PRO A 344 -15.79 -3.13 14.26
N GLY A 345 -17.10 -3.25 14.48
CA GLY A 345 -17.74 -2.77 15.71
C GLY A 345 -18.06 -1.28 15.74
N MET A 346 -17.72 -0.52 14.69
CA MET A 346 -18.17 0.86 14.50
C MET A 346 -19.07 0.99 13.27
N GLU A 347 -19.88 2.03 13.22
CA GLU A 347 -20.61 2.42 12.02
C GLU A 347 -19.61 2.73 10.89
N SER A 348 -19.78 2.11 9.73
CA SER A 348 -18.97 2.42 8.55
C SER A 348 -19.64 3.55 7.79
N ARG A 349 -18.92 4.66 7.61
CA ARG A 349 -19.36 5.78 6.77
C ARG A 349 -18.67 5.68 5.41
N TYR A 350 -19.43 5.29 4.41
CA TYR A 350 -18.89 5.06 3.06
C TYR A 350 -18.36 6.35 2.47
N GLY A 351 -17.18 6.29 1.86
CA GLY A 351 -16.43 7.44 1.36
C GLY A 351 -15.58 8.16 2.40
N SER A 352 -15.74 7.87 3.70
CA SER A 352 -14.83 8.37 4.72
C SER A 352 -13.61 7.47 4.85
N MET A 353 -12.46 8.06 5.22
CA MET A 353 -11.27 7.32 5.62
C MET A 353 -11.43 6.63 6.99
N GLY A 354 -12.57 6.83 7.69
CA GLY A 354 -12.86 6.30 9.01
C GLY A 354 -12.33 7.17 10.15
N LYS A 355 -11.99 6.54 11.28
CA LYS A 355 -11.47 7.18 12.50
C LYS A 355 -10.00 6.84 12.73
N PRO A 356 -9.26 7.61 13.55
CA PRO A 356 -7.85 7.39 13.81
C PRO A 356 -7.54 5.96 14.31
N ALA A 357 -6.41 5.42 13.90
CA ALA A 357 -5.95 4.13 14.40
C ALA A 357 -5.55 4.23 15.88
N PRO A 358 -5.77 3.18 16.70
CA PRO A 358 -5.29 3.16 18.07
C PRO A 358 -3.79 3.49 18.15
N GLY A 359 -3.44 4.48 18.98
CA GLY A 359 -2.08 4.98 19.13
C GLY A 359 -1.66 6.08 18.16
N ILE A 360 -2.55 6.54 17.27
CA ILE A 360 -2.31 7.64 16.33
C ILE A 360 -3.14 8.86 16.75
N ASP A 361 -2.50 9.97 17.09
CA ASP A 361 -3.15 11.27 17.23
C ASP A 361 -3.15 11.95 15.85
N LEU A 362 -4.24 11.76 15.13
CA LEU A 362 -4.48 12.32 13.79
C LEU A 362 -5.37 13.55 13.92
N GLN A 363 -5.00 14.65 13.27
CA GLN A 363 -5.71 15.93 13.32
C GLN A 363 -5.78 16.58 11.94
N VAL A 364 -6.71 17.51 11.79
CA VAL A 364 -6.76 18.44 10.66
C VAL A 364 -6.28 19.80 11.17
N VAL A 365 -5.24 20.35 10.57
CA VAL A 365 -4.58 21.58 11.04
C VAL A 365 -4.54 22.65 9.95
N ASP A 366 -4.43 23.91 10.37
CA ASP A 366 -4.19 25.04 9.48
C ASP A 366 -2.69 25.22 9.14
N ASP A 367 -2.37 26.26 8.37
CA ASP A 367 -1.01 26.58 7.96
C ASP A 367 -0.08 26.93 9.15
N ASN A 368 -0.62 27.27 10.31
CA ASN A 368 0.14 27.56 11.54
C ASN A 368 0.29 26.31 12.43
N GLY A 369 -0.37 25.20 12.09
CA GLY A 369 -0.41 23.98 12.90
C GLY A 369 -1.47 23.98 14.00
N GLU A 370 -2.43 24.91 13.96
CA GLU A 370 -3.56 24.94 14.89
C GLU A 370 -4.64 23.95 14.43
N ILE A 371 -5.22 23.23 15.39
CA ILE A 371 -6.27 22.24 15.12
C ILE A 371 -7.53 22.96 14.67
N LEU A 372 -8.09 22.55 13.54
CA LEU A 372 -9.31 23.09 12.99
C LEU A 372 -10.57 22.47 13.63
N ALA A 373 -11.64 23.28 13.70
CA ALA A 373 -12.94 22.78 14.14
C ALA A 373 -13.53 21.78 13.09
N PRO A 374 -14.40 20.85 13.52
CA PRO A 374 -15.09 19.95 12.61
C PRO A 374 -15.76 20.67 11.44
N GLY A 375 -15.70 20.07 10.25
CA GLY A 375 -16.22 20.60 8.99
C GLY A 375 -15.29 21.55 8.25
N LEU A 376 -14.20 22.01 8.88
CA LEU A 376 -13.21 22.85 8.21
C LEU A 376 -12.13 22.02 7.55
N GLU A 377 -11.75 22.41 6.33
CA GLU A 377 -10.71 21.76 5.54
C GLU A 377 -9.32 22.26 5.91
N GLY A 378 -8.37 21.35 6.10
CA GLY A 378 -6.99 21.66 6.40
C GLY A 378 -6.03 20.53 6.02
N ASP A 379 -4.78 20.68 6.46
CA ASP A 379 -3.75 19.65 6.28
C ASP A 379 -4.00 18.49 7.25
N LEU A 380 -3.97 17.26 6.72
CA LEU A 380 -4.02 16.06 7.55
C LEU A 380 -2.66 15.85 8.20
N ALA A 381 -2.63 15.78 9.53
CA ALA A 381 -1.41 15.82 10.31
C ALA A 381 -1.39 14.78 11.44
N VAL A 382 -0.22 14.19 11.68
CA VAL A 382 0.03 13.25 12.78
C VAL A 382 0.87 13.93 13.85
N ARG A 383 0.43 13.87 15.11
CA ARG A 383 1.19 14.45 16.21
C ARG A 383 2.48 13.64 16.47
N VAL A 384 3.61 14.34 16.52
CA VAL A 384 4.93 13.74 16.71
C VAL A 384 5.61 14.15 18.03
N ARG A 385 5.01 15.04 18.79
CA ARG A 385 5.51 15.47 20.09
C ARG A 385 4.52 15.07 21.21
N PRO A 386 5.01 14.66 22.39
CA PRO A 386 6.41 14.61 22.83
C PRO A 386 7.23 13.47 22.20
N SER A 387 6.60 12.48 21.58
CA SER A 387 7.28 11.39 20.87
C SER A 387 6.43 10.94 19.67
N PRO A 388 7.05 10.63 18.52
CA PRO A 388 6.32 10.16 17.35
C PRO A 388 5.62 8.82 17.64
N PRO A 389 4.50 8.52 16.94
CA PRO A 389 3.91 7.19 16.98
C PRO A 389 4.89 6.16 16.40
N GLN A 390 4.75 4.91 16.83
CA GLN A 390 5.50 3.81 16.21
C GLN A 390 5.08 3.70 14.73
N GLY A 391 6.05 3.37 13.87
CA GLY A 391 5.81 3.17 12.45
C GLY A 391 5.81 4.43 11.59
N LEU A 392 6.03 5.61 12.18
CA LEU A 392 6.38 6.78 11.39
C LEU A 392 7.79 6.60 10.82
N PHE A 393 8.01 7.00 9.59
CA PHE A 393 9.29 6.86 8.89
C PHE A 393 10.43 7.60 9.61
N LEU A 394 11.66 7.15 9.39
CA LEU A 394 12.86 7.82 9.92
C LEU A 394 13.22 9.09 9.13
N GLY A 395 12.68 9.23 7.93
CA GLY A 395 12.93 10.31 7.00
C GLY A 395 13.23 9.81 5.59
N TYR A 396 13.50 10.74 4.69
CA TYR A 396 13.97 10.45 3.33
C TYR A 396 15.49 10.40 3.31
N LYS A 397 16.07 9.22 3.00
CA LYS A 397 17.53 9.04 3.02
C LYS A 397 18.23 9.96 2.02
N GLY A 398 19.21 10.72 2.53
CA GLY A 398 19.96 11.67 1.72
C GLY A 398 19.21 12.98 1.39
N GLU A 399 17.98 13.17 1.87
CA GLU A 399 17.13 14.33 1.59
C GLU A 399 16.64 14.97 2.90
N ALA A 400 17.58 15.50 3.69
CA ALA A 400 17.30 16.07 5.01
C ALA A 400 16.35 17.27 4.95
N GLU A 401 16.46 18.12 3.92
CA GLU A 401 15.59 19.28 3.71
C GLU A 401 14.15 18.85 3.46
N LYS A 402 13.93 17.91 2.53
CA LYS A 402 12.58 17.35 2.26
C LYS A 402 12.00 16.61 3.46
N THR A 403 12.85 15.97 4.26
CA THR A 403 12.41 15.38 5.52
C THR A 403 11.93 16.47 6.47
N ALA A 404 12.69 17.55 6.63
CA ALA A 404 12.31 18.65 7.51
C ALA A 404 11.03 19.36 7.03
N GLU A 405 10.84 19.53 5.72
CA GLU A 405 9.61 20.09 5.12
C GLU A 405 8.35 19.28 5.43
N SER A 406 8.51 17.98 5.71
CA SER A 406 7.38 17.11 6.11
C SER A 406 6.91 17.36 7.54
N PHE A 407 7.59 18.23 8.29
CA PHE A 407 7.23 18.51 9.69
C PHE A 407 6.95 20.01 9.89
N ARG A 408 5.91 20.29 10.68
CA ARG A 408 5.51 21.65 11.07
C ARG A 408 5.21 21.66 12.57
N GLY A 409 6.11 22.25 13.38
CA GLY A 409 5.98 22.24 14.84
C GLY A 409 5.88 20.83 15.42
N ASP A 410 4.75 20.51 16.03
CA ASP A 410 4.49 19.21 16.66
C ASP A 410 3.90 18.17 15.70
N TRP A 411 3.81 18.48 14.38
CA TRP A 411 3.11 17.70 13.40
C TRP A 411 4.00 17.14 12.30
N TYR A 412 3.76 15.89 11.92
CA TYR A 412 4.09 15.36 10.61
C TYR A 412 2.91 15.68 9.68
N ILE A 413 3.18 16.39 8.59
CA ILE A 413 2.19 16.81 7.57
C ILE A 413 2.19 15.78 6.46
N THR A 414 1.04 15.13 6.24
CA THR A 414 0.92 14.04 5.27
C THR A 414 0.99 14.50 3.81
N GLY A 415 0.78 15.79 3.55
CA GLY A 415 0.60 16.34 2.20
C GLY A 415 -0.77 16.02 1.60
N ASP A 416 -1.67 15.48 2.40
CA ASP A 416 -3.07 15.27 2.04
C ASP A 416 -3.96 16.26 2.81
N ARG A 417 -5.03 16.71 2.16
CA ARG A 417 -6.03 17.60 2.76
C ARG A 417 -7.28 16.82 3.10
N ALA A 418 -7.85 17.13 4.25
CA ALA A 418 -9.03 16.47 4.78
C ALA A 418 -9.88 17.44 5.60
N HIS A 419 -11.08 17.00 5.97
CA HIS A 419 -11.82 17.55 7.09
C HIS A 419 -12.26 16.40 8.02
N VAL A 420 -12.56 16.73 9.27
CA VAL A 420 -13.16 15.81 10.23
C VAL A 420 -14.61 16.25 10.48
N ASP A 421 -15.55 15.30 10.53
CA ASP A 421 -16.94 15.61 10.86
C ASP A 421 -17.17 15.66 12.40
N GLU A 422 -18.39 16.02 12.81
CA GLU A 422 -18.76 16.14 14.24
C GLU A 422 -18.70 14.81 15.00
N ASP A 423 -18.75 13.67 14.29
CA ASP A 423 -18.67 12.32 14.87
C ASP A 423 -17.25 11.75 14.83
N GLY A 424 -16.27 12.54 14.33
CA GLY A 424 -14.85 12.20 14.30
C GLY A 424 -14.42 11.32 13.13
N TYR A 425 -15.20 11.26 12.04
CA TYR A 425 -14.76 10.60 10.80
C TYR A 425 -14.00 11.59 9.92
N TYR A 426 -12.90 11.09 9.34
CA TYR A 426 -12.03 11.83 8.44
C TYR A 426 -12.47 11.63 7.00
N TRP A 427 -12.52 12.72 6.24
CA TRP A 427 -12.94 12.75 4.84
C TRP A 427 -11.81 13.31 4.02
N PHE A 428 -11.33 12.52 3.05
CA PHE A 428 -10.29 12.95 2.12
C PHE A 428 -10.85 14.00 1.16
N VAL A 429 -10.12 15.10 0.99
CA VAL A 429 -10.49 16.16 0.04
C VAL A 429 -9.62 16.05 -1.21
N SER A 430 -8.29 16.10 -1.05
CA SER A 430 -7.34 16.07 -2.15
C SER A 430 -5.90 15.87 -1.64
N ARG A 431 -4.99 15.66 -2.58
CA ARG A 431 -3.59 15.98 -2.35
C ARG A 431 -3.43 17.49 -2.26
N ALA A 432 -2.50 17.97 -1.44
CA ALA A 432 -2.24 19.41 -1.32
C ALA A 432 -1.80 20.04 -2.66
N ASP A 433 -1.13 19.25 -3.51
CA ASP A 433 -0.65 19.65 -4.85
C ASP A 433 -1.66 19.43 -5.98
N ASP A 434 -2.82 18.79 -5.71
CA ASP A 434 -3.88 18.52 -6.70
C ASP A 434 -5.13 19.40 -6.54
N VAL A 435 -5.18 20.27 -5.52
CA VAL A 435 -6.31 21.20 -5.31
C VAL A 435 -6.48 22.12 -6.50
N ILE A 436 -7.70 22.21 -7.03
CA ILE A 436 -8.06 23.10 -8.14
C ILE A 436 -8.55 24.44 -7.56
N LEU A 437 -7.91 25.54 -7.96
CA LEU A 437 -8.24 26.89 -7.50
C LEU A 437 -9.08 27.63 -8.53
N SER A 438 -10.40 27.40 -8.56
CA SER A 438 -11.30 27.97 -9.55
C SER A 438 -12.08 29.15 -8.98
N ALA A 439 -11.82 30.36 -9.47
CA ALA A 439 -12.53 31.59 -9.06
C ALA A 439 -12.60 31.78 -7.53
N GLY A 440 -11.52 31.45 -6.81
CA GLY A 440 -11.41 31.55 -5.36
C GLY A 440 -11.97 30.35 -4.58
N TYR A 441 -12.57 29.39 -5.24
CA TYR A 441 -12.97 28.12 -4.63
C TYR A 441 -11.84 27.10 -4.69
N ARG A 442 -11.67 26.35 -3.59
CA ARG A 442 -10.81 25.16 -3.54
C ARG A 442 -11.69 23.96 -3.85
N ILE A 443 -11.33 23.19 -4.88
CA ILE A 443 -12.08 22.03 -5.35
C ILE A 443 -11.17 20.82 -5.33
N GLY A 444 -11.57 19.80 -4.56
CA GLY A 444 -10.88 18.50 -4.54
C GLY A 444 -11.26 17.68 -5.77
N PRO A 445 -10.28 17.18 -6.54
CA PRO A 445 -10.56 16.32 -7.69
C PRO A 445 -11.43 15.12 -7.36
N PHE A 446 -11.19 14.49 -6.22
CA PHE A 446 -11.86 13.25 -5.82
C PHE A 446 -13.39 13.37 -5.68
N GLU A 447 -13.89 14.47 -5.14
CA GLU A 447 -15.36 14.69 -5.05
C GLU A 447 -16.03 14.72 -6.42
N VAL A 448 -15.36 15.36 -7.39
CA VAL A 448 -15.88 15.45 -8.76
C VAL A 448 -15.77 14.09 -9.46
N GLU A 449 -14.68 13.36 -9.26
CA GLU A 449 -14.51 12.01 -9.78
C GLU A 449 -15.55 11.05 -9.21
N SER A 450 -15.83 11.11 -7.90
CA SER A 450 -16.85 10.29 -7.26
C SER A 450 -18.23 10.58 -7.85
N ALA A 451 -18.59 11.84 -7.99
CA ALA A 451 -19.86 12.23 -8.59
C ALA A 451 -19.98 11.76 -10.05
N LEU A 452 -18.90 11.80 -10.82
CA LEU A 452 -18.89 11.30 -12.20
C LEU A 452 -19.09 9.78 -12.26
N ILE A 453 -18.43 9.02 -11.38
CA ILE A 453 -18.51 7.55 -11.35
C ILE A 453 -19.92 7.05 -10.93
N GLU A 454 -20.70 7.83 -10.20
CA GLU A 454 -22.11 7.51 -9.91
C GLU A 454 -22.98 7.42 -11.16
N HIS A 455 -22.56 8.06 -12.26
CA HIS A 455 -23.31 8.02 -13.50
C HIS A 455 -23.01 6.75 -14.32
N PRO A 456 -24.02 5.97 -14.76
CA PRO A 456 -23.83 4.66 -15.41
C PRO A 456 -23.02 4.71 -16.71
N ALA A 457 -22.88 5.86 -17.35
CA ALA A 457 -22.07 6.05 -18.54
C ALA A 457 -20.56 6.21 -18.27
N VAL A 458 -20.13 6.26 -17.00
CA VAL A 458 -18.73 6.48 -16.62
C VAL A 458 -18.12 5.19 -16.08
N ALA A 459 -17.11 4.68 -16.77
CA ALA A 459 -16.32 3.55 -16.30
C ALA A 459 -15.18 3.99 -15.36
N GLU A 460 -14.46 5.07 -15.78
CA GLU A 460 -13.39 5.68 -14.98
C GLU A 460 -13.38 7.19 -15.21
N SER A 461 -12.90 7.94 -14.22
CA SER A 461 -12.71 9.38 -14.36
C SER A 461 -11.45 9.85 -13.65
N ALA A 462 -10.81 10.88 -14.21
CA ALA A 462 -9.73 11.62 -13.59
C ALA A 462 -10.00 13.11 -13.72
N VAL A 463 -9.80 13.86 -12.65
CA VAL A 463 -10.06 15.29 -12.62
C VAL A 463 -8.78 16.05 -12.29
N VAL A 464 -8.52 17.09 -13.08
CA VAL A 464 -7.36 17.97 -12.91
C VAL A 464 -7.74 19.44 -13.12
N SER A 465 -6.83 20.36 -12.73
CA SER A 465 -6.94 21.76 -13.10
C SER A 465 -6.63 21.95 -14.59
N SER A 466 -7.36 22.85 -15.21
CA SER A 466 -7.13 23.33 -16.58
C SER A 466 -7.08 24.85 -16.57
N PRO A 467 -6.10 25.50 -17.24
CA PRO A 467 -5.97 26.95 -17.19
C PRO A 467 -7.16 27.66 -17.84
N ASP A 468 -7.58 28.80 -17.26
CA ASP A 468 -8.70 29.61 -17.73
C ASP A 468 -8.41 31.11 -17.50
N GLU A 469 -8.56 31.90 -18.55
CA GLU A 469 -8.22 33.35 -18.51
C GLU A 469 -9.05 34.15 -17.50
N GLN A 470 -10.30 33.73 -17.23
CA GLN A 470 -11.21 34.48 -16.34
C GLN A 470 -11.18 33.97 -14.90
N ARG A 471 -10.89 32.66 -14.71
CA ARG A 471 -11.03 31.98 -13.41
C ARG A 471 -9.69 31.53 -12.82
N GLY A 472 -8.60 31.76 -13.55
CA GLY A 472 -7.30 31.19 -13.25
C GLY A 472 -7.25 29.70 -13.63
N GLU A 473 -8.07 28.90 -12.96
CA GLU A 473 -8.24 27.49 -13.25
C GLU A 473 -9.71 27.09 -13.33
N VAL A 474 -10.00 26.05 -14.08
CA VAL A 474 -11.29 25.36 -14.10
C VAL A 474 -11.13 23.86 -13.95
N VAL A 475 -12.18 23.21 -13.48
CA VAL A 475 -12.23 21.76 -13.35
C VAL A 475 -12.34 21.14 -14.74
N LYS A 476 -11.39 20.26 -15.08
CA LYS A 476 -11.44 19.41 -16.28
C LYS A 476 -11.48 17.93 -15.87
N ALA A 477 -12.40 17.18 -16.47
CA ALA A 477 -12.52 15.74 -16.29
C ALA A 477 -12.09 15.00 -17.55
N PHE A 478 -11.26 13.98 -17.38
CA PHE A 478 -10.98 12.93 -18.37
C PHE A 478 -11.84 11.73 -18.02
N VAL A 479 -12.64 11.25 -18.97
CA VAL A 479 -13.66 10.23 -18.73
C VAL A 479 -13.50 9.06 -19.69
N VAL A 480 -13.40 7.85 -19.12
CA VAL A 480 -13.54 6.59 -19.87
C VAL A 480 -15.02 6.21 -19.86
N VAL A 481 -15.60 6.07 -21.04
CA VAL A 481 -17.03 5.78 -21.19
C VAL A 481 -17.31 4.30 -20.95
N ALA A 482 -18.36 4.00 -20.20
CA ALA A 482 -18.80 2.62 -19.95
C ALA A 482 -19.35 1.94 -21.21
N PRO A 483 -19.24 0.60 -21.35
CA PRO A 483 -19.83 -0.13 -22.48
C PRO A 483 -21.32 0.17 -22.70
N GLY A 484 -21.71 0.39 -23.95
CA GLY A 484 -23.09 0.70 -24.31
C GLY A 484 -23.45 2.18 -24.34
N PHE A 485 -22.51 3.07 -24.04
CA PHE A 485 -22.67 4.51 -24.16
C PHE A 485 -21.71 5.07 -25.22
N GLU A 486 -22.09 6.20 -25.81
CA GLU A 486 -21.27 6.88 -26.83
C GLU A 486 -20.75 8.22 -26.32
N ALA A 487 -19.46 8.47 -26.56
CA ALA A 487 -18.83 9.74 -26.23
C ALA A 487 -19.37 10.87 -27.15
N GLY A 488 -19.54 12.08 -26.60
CA GLY A 488 -19.97 13.24 -27.37
C GLY A 488 -20.50 14.37 -26.48
N ASP A 489 -20.80 15.52 -27.11
CA ASP A 489 -21.23 16.74 -26.41
C ASP A 489 -22.50 16.53 -25.58
N ALA A 490 -23.41 15.68 -26.05
CA ALA A 490 -24.65 15.37 -25.33
C ALA A 490 -24.36 14.64 -24.00
N LEU A 491 -23.46 13.65 -24.02
CA LEU A 491 -23.02 12.94 -22.82
C LEU A 491 -22.24 13.87 -21.89
N ALA A 492 -21.33 14.69 -22.43
CA ALA A 492 -20.58 15.68 -21.64
C ALA A 492 -21.53 16.61 -20.88
N LYS A 493 -22.55 17.12 -21.55
CA LYS A 493 -23.57 17.97 -20.92
C LYS A 493 -24.35 17.23 -19.84
N THR A 494 -24.72 15.98 -20.08
CA THR A 494 -25.42 15.14 -19.11
C THR A 494 -24.59 14.93 -17.86
N LEU A 495 -23.29 14.61 -18.02
CA LEU A 495 -22.36 14.41 -16.89
C LEU A 495 -22.13 15.72 -16.09
N GLN A 496 -22.00 16.87 -16.78
CA GLN A 496 -21.92 18.16 -16.11
C GLN A 496 -23.15 18.47 -15.27
N ASP A 497 -24.33 18.19 -15.78
CA ASP A 497 -25.59 18.45 -15.09
C ASP A 497 -25.80 17.43 -13.95
N HIS A 498 -25.36 16.18 -14.12
CA HIS A 498 -25.33 15.19 -13.06
C HIS A 498 -24.45 15.65 -11.88
N VAL A 499 -23.19 16.02 -12.14
CA VAL A 499 -22.28 16.50 -11.08
C VAL A 499 -22.87 17.71 -10.36
N LYS A 500 -23.51 18.66 -11.06
CA LYS A 500 -24.20 19.81 -10.43
C LYS A 500 -25.36 19.40 -9.53
N SER A 501 -25.99 18.27 -9.81
CA SER A 501 -27.14 17.80 -9.03
C SER A 501 -26.74 17.09 -7.73
N VAL A 502 -25.55 16.44 -7.72
CA VAL A 502 -25.09 15.63 -6.59
C VAL A 502 -23.97 16.29 -5.77
N THR A 503 -23.38 17.39 -6.29
CA THR A 503 -22.36 18.18 -5.58
C THR A 503 -22.72 19.67 -5.55
N ALA A 504 -21.86 20.49 -4.92
CA ALA A 504 -22.01 21.94 -4.99
C ALA A 504 -21.83 22.43 -6.46
N PRO A 505 -22.73 23.32 -6.96
CA PRO A 505 -22.74 23.69 -8.38
C PRO A 505 -21.44 24.28 -8.93
N TYR A 506 -20.56 24.84 -8.10
CA TYR A 506 -19.27 25.38 -8.56
C TYR A 506 -18.23 24.27 -8.84
N LYS A 507 -18.44 23.04 -8.39
CA LYS A 507 -17.51 21.90 -8.50
C LYS A 507 -17.61 21.16 -9.84
N TYR A 508 -18.67 21.37 -10.64
CA TYR A 508 -18.86 20.61 -11.89
C TYR A 508 -17.69 20.81 -12.88
N PRO A 509 -17.31 19.77 -13.64
CA PRO A 509 -16.27 19.90 -14.64
C PRO A 509 -16.74 20.79 -15.79
N ARG A 510 -16.03 21.91 -16.00
CA ARG A 510 -16.34 22.83 -17.10
C ARG A 510 -15.88 22.30 -18.43
N ARG A 511 -14.87 21.42 -18.40
CA ARG A 511 -14.33 20.73 -19.56
C ARG A 511 -14.40 19.24 -19.31
N ILE A 512 -14.86 18.48 -20.30
CA ILE A 512 -14.85 17.01 -20.30
C ILE A 512 -14.16 16.56 -21.57
N GLU A 513 -13.20 15.67 -21.40
CA GLU A 513 -12.51 14.97 -22.48
C GLU A 513 -12.75 13.47 -22.33
N PHE A 514 -13.22 12.83 -23.40
CA PHE A 514 -13.39 11.39 -23.42
C PHE A 514 -12.11 10.74 -23.92
N VAL A 515 -11.62 9.75 -23.18
CA VAL A 515 -10.38 9.03 -23.44
C VAL A 515 -10.64 7.52 -23.47
N GLU A 516 -9.80 6.78 -24.18
CA GLU A 516 -9.90 5.32 -24.21
C GLU A 516 -9.39 4.71 -22.90
N GLU A 517 -8.33 5.29 -22.33
CA GLU A 517 -7.74 4.87 -21.04
C GLU A 517 -7.12 6.07 -20.30
N LEU A 518 -7.00 5.95 -18.99
CA LEU A 518 -6.33 6.92 -18.14
C LEU A 518 -4.87 6.49 -17.89
N PRO A 519 -3.90 7.43 -17.84
CA PRO A 519 -2.54 7.11 -17.47
C PRO A 519 -2.48 6.63 -16.02
N LYS A 520 -1.87 5.47 -15.81
CA LYS A 520 -1.78 4.83 -14.49
C LYS A 520 -0.33 4.57 -14.11
N THR A 521 -0.08 4.61 -12.81
CA THR A 521 1.17 4.09 -12.25
C THR A 521 1.18 2.57 -12.38
N VAL A 522 2.34 1.98 -12.18
CA VAL A 522 2.50 0.52 -12.08
C VAL A 522 1.58 -0.11 -11.00
N SER A 523 1.18 0.68 -10.00
CA SER A 523 0.24 0.25 -8.95
C SER A 523 -1.24 0.42 -9.32
N GLY A 524 -1.55 0.88 -10.54
CA GLY A 524 -2.91 1.13 -11.01
C GLY A 524 -3.50 2.50 -10.59
N LYS A 525 -2.73 3.34 -9.89
CA LYS A 525 -3.19 4.68 -9.51
C LYS A 525 -3.13 5.64 -10.70
N ILE A 526 -4.15 6.48 -10.86
CA ILE A 526 -4.22 7.49 -11.92
C ILE A 526 -3.10 8.52 -11.72
N ARG A 527 -2.37 8.81 -12.80
CA ARG A 527 -1.27 9.79 -12.85
C ARG A 527 -1.81 11.18 -13.20
N ARG A 528 -2.49 11.83 -12.23
CA ARG A 528 -3.08 13.16 -12.45
C ARG A 528 -2.06 14.22 -12.82
N VAL A 529 -0.83 14.11 -12.31
CA VAL A 529 0.27 15.02 -12.67
C VAL A 529 0.51 15.02 -14.17
N GLU A 530 0.53 13.84 -14.81
CA GLU A 530 0.74 13.71 -16.25
C GLU A 530 -0.40 14.36 -17.04
N LEU A 531 -1.65 14.10 -16.66
CA LEU A 531 -2.82 14.74 -17.28
C LEU A 531 -2.81 16.27 -17.10
N ARG A 532 -2.44 16.74 -15.92
CA ARG A 532 -2.33 18.17 -15.62
C ARG A 532 -1.22 18.83 -16.44
N GLU A 533 -0.04 18.23 -16.50
CA GLU A 533 1.09 18.75 -17.28
C GLU A 533 0.74 18.83 -18.79
N GLN A 534 0.11 17.79 -19.33
CA GLN A 534 -0.37 17.81 -20.72
C GLN A 534 -1.36 18.95 -20.97
N GLU A 535 -2.30 19.18 -20.04
CA GLU A 535 -3.29 20.25 -20.15
C GLU A 535 -2.66 21.64 -20.10
N TRP A 536 -1.71 21.84 -19.20
CA TRP A 536 -1.02 23.14 -19.06
C TRP A 536 0.00 23.43 -20.16
N GLN A 537 0.50 22.40 -20.87
CA GLN A 537 1.38 22.58 -22.03
C GLN A 537 0.62 22.87 -23.33
N GLN A 538 -0.65 22.46 -23.43
CA GLN A 538 -1.50 22.65 -24.61
C GLN A 538 -2.27 23.99 -24.58
N SER A 539 -2.27 24.67 -23.47
CA SER A 539 -2.94 25.96 -23.23
C SER A 539 -1.94 27.09 -23.22
#